data_221d1c37422a5a901f3f6b660d9b9e48
#
_entry.id   221d1c37422a5a901f3f6b660d9b9e48
#
_cell.length_a   1.000
_cell.length_b   1.000
_cell.length_c   1.000
_cell.angle_alpha   90.00
_cell.angle_beta   90.00
_cell.angle_gamma   90.00
#
_symmetry.space_group_name_H-M   'P 1'
#
loop_
_entity.id
_entity.type
_entity.pdbx_description
1 polymer ?
#
loop_
_entity_poly.entity_id
_entity_poly.type
_entity_poly.pdbx_seq_one_letter_code
_entity_poly.pdbx_strand_id
1 'polypeptide(L)'
;LQNLVMKEDEKICGTERKLPIGIDSFEKIIRHNFYYVDKTEMITELLHNWGEVNLFTRPRRFGKSLNMNMLQSFLEIGCDKSLFNGLKVSREKELCEEYMGKFPVISLTLKNVEGLNFESARKSLKNTLGMEAWRLSALAESSRLTEEEKNSYKALTVVDDHGDFKNV
;
A
#
# COMPACT_ATOMS: atom_id res chain seq x y z
N LEU A 1 22.96 23.66 16.03
CA LEU A 1 21.91 24.31 16.83
C LEU A 1 21.69 25.73 16.30
N GLN A 2 21.07 25.95 15.20
CA GLN A 2 20.67 27.28 14.73
C GLN A 2 19.32 27.19 14.00
N ASN A 3 18.34 27.77 14.64
CA ASN A 3 17.19 28.50 14.13
C ASN A 3 16.76 28.18 12.68
N LEU A 4 15.85 27.22 12.51
CA LEU A 4 14.92 27.25 11.41
C LEU A 4 13.78 28.20 11.82
N VAL A 5 13.91 29.45 11.45
CA VAL A 5 12.81 30.41 11.46
C VAL A 5 11.83 29.97 10.39
N MET A 6 10.76 29.32 10.80
CA MET A 6 9.60 29.08 9.96
C MET A 6 8.91 30.42 9.74
N LYS A 7 8.85 30.85 8.48
CA LYS A 7 8.03 32.00 8.08
C LYS A 7 6.58 31.74 8.46
N GLU A 8 6.05 32.59 9.31
CA GLU A 8 4.62 32.75 9.56
C GLU A 8 3.98 33.28 8.31
N ASP A 9 3.31 32.40 7.55
CA ASP A 9 2.24 32.80 6.63
C ASP A 9 1.64 31.52 6.01
N GLU A 10 0.70 30.95 6.77
CA GLU A 10 -0.50 30.27 6.28
C GLU A 10 -1.31 29.80 7.49
N LYS A 11 -2.01 30.72 8.10
CA LYS A 11 -3.14 30.42 8.97
C LYS A 11 -4.27 29.84 8.13
N ILE A 12 -4.26 28.52 7.94
CA ILE A 12 -5.44 27.79 7.51
C ILE A 12 -6.13 27.26 8.78
N CYS A 13 -7.22 27.93 9.11
CA CYS A 13 -8.29 27.52 10.01
C CYS A 13 -7.98 26.43 11.05
N GLY A 14 -7.51 26.83 12.24
CA GLY A 14 -8.01 26.37 13.55
C GLY A 14 -7.69 24.96 14.04
N THR A 15 -6.77 24.15 13.46
CA THR A 15 -6.24 22.97 14.15
C THR A 15 -4.78 22.73 13.72
N GLU A 16 -3.85 22.85 14.65
CA GLU A 16 -2.45 22.45 14.43
C GLU A 16 -2.42 20.99 14.01
N ARG A 17 -2.03 20.72 12.76
CA ARG A 17 -1.84 19.36 12.27
C ARG A 17 -0.59 18.78 12.90
N LYS A 18 -0.73 17.64 13.58
CA LYS A 18 0.40 16.92 14.18
C LYS A 18 1.27 16.27 13.09
N LEU A 19 2.59 16.22 13.33
CA LEU A 19 3.50 15.49 12.45
C LEU A 19 3.29 13.98 12.60
N PRO A 20 3.27 13.20 11.49
CA PRO A 20 3.07 11.75 11.52
C PRO A 20 4.36 11.00 11.87
N ILE A 21 4.89 11.20 13.09
CA ILE A 21 6.14 10.58 13.52
C ILE A 21 5.93 9.06 13.65
N GLY A 22 6.69 8.27 12.87
CA GLY A 22 6.63 6.80 12.91
C GLY A 22 5.39 6.19 12.25
N ILE A 23 4.57 6.99 11.53
CA ILE A 23 3.40 6.52 10.81
C ILE A 23 3.76 6.33 9.35
N ASP A 24 3.60 5.12 8.82
CA ASP A 24 3.81 4.75 7.42
C ASP A 24 2.50 4.36 6.69
N SER A 25 1.36 4.43 7.36
CA SER A 25 0.04 4.21 6.78
C SER A 25 -0.56 5.50 6.26
N PHE A 26 -0.79 5.58 4.95
CA PHE A 26 -1.44 6.71 4.28
C PHE A 26 -2.84 6.96 4.84
N GLU A 27 -3.64 5.90 4.97
CA GLU A 27 -4.99 5.98 5.52
C GLU A 27 -5.01 6.61 6.92
N LYS A 28 -4.12 6.17 7.82
CA LYS A 28 -4.02 6.74 9.17
C LYS A 28 -3.66 8.22 9.14
N ILE A 29 -2.75 8.62 8.27
CA ILE A 29 -2.32 10.02 8.13
C ILE A 29 -3.51 10.89 7.72
N ILE A 30 -4.27 10.47 6.71
CA ILE A 30 -5.41 11.24 6.19
C ILE A 30 -6.58 11.26 7.20
N ARG A 31 -6.99 10.09 7.72
CA ARG A 31 -8.14 9.99 8.65
C ARG A 31 -7.95 10.75 9.95
N HIS A 32 -6.73 10.81 10.47
CA HIS A 32 -6.43 11.53 11.72
C HIS A 32 -5.93 12.96 11.49
N ASN A 33 -6.05 13.47 10.26
CA ASN A 33 -5.67 14.82 9.89
C ASN A 33 -4.23 15.20 10.30
N PHE A 34 -3.28 14.26 10.13
CA PHE A 34 -1.86 14.56 10.29
C PHE A 34 -1.36 15.48 9.16
N TYR A 35 -0.24 16.13 9.40
CA TYR A 35 0.43 16.90 8.35
C TYR A 35 0.89 15.95 7.23
N TYR A 36 0.39 16.17 6.03
CA TYR A 36 0.72 15.36 4.85
C TYR A 36 1.21 16.27 3.72
N VAL A 37 2.41 15.97 3.21
CA VAL A 37 2.91 16.57 1.98
C VAL A 37 2.33 15.77 0.82
N ASP A 38 1.43 16.37 0.08
CA ASP A 38 0.74 15.70 -1.02
C ASP A 38 1.71 15.30 -2.15
N LYS A 39 1.86 13.99 -2.32
CA LYS A 39 2.66 13.35 -3.38
C LYS A 39 1.80 12.52 -4.32
N THR A 40 0.50 12.74 -4.35
CA THR A 40 -0.41 11.94 -5.18
C THR A 40 -0.21 12.14 -6.67
N GLU A 41 0.48 13.20 -7.10
CA GLU A 41 0.94 13.36 -8.49
C GLU A 41 1.79 12.16 -8.98
N MET A 42 2.49 11.48 -8.06
CA MET A 42 3.22 10.25 -8.40
C MET A 42 2.31 9.17 -8.98
N ILE A 43 1.04 9.10 -8.54
CA ILE A 43 0.05 8.18 -9.09
C ILE A 43 -0.24 8.54 -10.55
N THR A 44 -0.47 9.81 -10.82
CA THR A 44 -0.74 10.32 -12.17
C THR A 44 0.43 10.05 -13.10
N GLU A 45 1.64 10.37 -12.67
CA GLU A 45 2.86 10.11 -13.45
C GLU A 45 3.06 8.61 -13.72
N LEU A 46 2.84 7.76 -12.72
CA LEU A 46 2.96 6.31 -12.85
C LEU A 46 1.96 5.76 -13.87
N LEU A 47 0.71 6.19 -13.79
CA LEU A 47 -0.36 5.67 -14.65
C LEU A 47 -0.25 6.21 -16.09
N HIS A 48 0.20 7.43 -16.30
CA HIS A 48 0.46 7.95 -17.65
C HIS A 48 1.64 7.27 -18.33
N ASN A 49 2.69 6.94 -17.59
CA ASN A 49 3.89 6.30 -18.13
C ASN A 49 3.81 4.77 -18.17
N TRP A 50 2.82 4.17 -17.55
CA TRP A 50 2.48 2.75 -17.43
C TRP A 50 3.58 1.78 -17.90
N GLY A 51 4.67 1.69 -17.14
CA GLY A 51 5.72 0.71 -17.40
C GLY A 51 5.40 -0.63 -16.74
N GLU A 52 5.80 -1.73 -17.36
CA GLU A 52 5.65 -3.08 -16.77
C GLU A 52 6.37 -3.19 -15.43
N VAL A 53 7.51 -2.50 -15.29
CA VAL A 53 8.30 -2.46 -14.07
C VAL A 53 8.70 -1.03 -13.75
N ASN A 54 8.40 -0.59 -12.53
CA ASN A 54 8.78 0.73 -12.04
C ASN A 54 9.63 0.60 -10.78
N LEU A 55 10.84 1.16 -10.78
CA LEU A 55 11.78 1.12 -9.67
C LEU A 55 11.88 2.48 -8.98
N PHE A 56 11.48 2.54 -7.71
CA PHE A 56 11.59 3.74 -6.88
C PHE A 56 12.74 3.63 -5.90
N THR A 57 13.88 4.25 -6.22
CA THR A 57 15.06 4.30 -5.36
C THR A 57 15.10 5.63 -4.60
N ARG A 58 15.09 5.57 -3.29
CA ARG A 58 15.24 6.73 -2.39
C ARG A 58 15.96 6.28 -1.11
N PRO A 59 16.70 7.16 -0.44
CA PRO A 59 17.30 6.85 0.86
C PRO A 59 16.27 6.41 1.90
N ARG A 60 16.73 5.89 3.03
CA ARG A 60 15.86 5.58 4.17
C ARG A 60 15.15 6.85 4.64
N ARG A 61 13.90 6.71 5.14
CA ARG A 61 13.04 7.80 5.66
C ARG A 61 12.53 8.81 4.62
N PHE A 62 12.66 8.55 3.33
CA PHE A 62 12.10 9.37 2.25
C PHE A 62 10.68 8.96 1.84
N GLY A 63 9.94 8.28 2.71
CA GLY A 63 8.52 7.99 2.50
C GLY A 63 8.21 6.88 1.49
N LYS A 64 9.18 6.00 1.15
CA LYS A 64 8.92 4.89 0.19
C LYS A 64 7.72 4.03 0.60
N SER A 65 7.69 3.54 1.84
CA SER A 65 6.60 2.68 2.33
C SER A 65 5.27 3.44 2.35
N LEU A 66 5.28 4.71 2.71
CA LEU A 66 4.09 5.56 2.68
C LEU A 66 3.55 5.75 1.26
N ASN A 67 4.42 6.02 0.29
CA ASN A 67 4.02 6.19 -1.11
C ASN A 67 3.50 4.88 -1.71
N MET A 68 4.10 3.73 -1.37
CA MET A 68 3.60 2.42 -1.79
C MET A 68 2.24 2.11 -1.17
N ASN A 69 2.05 2.42 0.12
CA ASN A 69 0.76 2.27 0.78
C ASN A 69 -0.32 3.23 0.21
N MET A 70 0.05 4.45 -0.15
CA MET A 70 -0.82 5.39 -0.85
C MET A 70 -1.25 4.83 -2.21
N LEU A 71 -0.31 4.28 -3.00
CA LEU A 71 -0.59 3.68 -4.30
C LEU A 71 -1.52 2.46 -4.16
N GLN A 72 -1.27 1.59 -3.19
CA GLN A 72 -2.15 0.48 -2.85
C GLN A 72 -3.54 0.99 -2.51
N SER A 73 -3.66 1.97 -1.59
CA SER A 73 -4.93 2.56 -1.18
C SER A 73 -5.71 3.20 -2.33
N PHE A 74 -5.02 3.62 -3.41
CA PHE A 74 -5.66 4.19 -4.59
C PHE A 74 -6.20 3.11 -5.53
N LEU A 75 -5.40 2.08 -5.82
CA LEU A 75 -5.70 1.09 -6.85
C LEU A 75 -6.60 -0.04 -6.37
N GLU A 76 -6.52 -0.40 -5.08
CA GLU A 76 -7.12 -1.62 -4.55
C GLU A 76 -8.66 -1.62 -4.59
N ILE A 77 -9.23 -2.75 -5.02
CA ILE A 77 -10.69 -2.97 -5.02
C ILE A 77 -11.26 -2.75 -3.61
N GLY A 78 -12.33 -1.96 -3.51
CA GLY A 78 -12.94 -1.61 -2.23
C GLY A 78 -12.25 -0.47 -1.51
N CYS A 79 -11.35 0.27 -2.18
CA CYS A 79 -10.68 1.43 -1.60
C CYS A 79 -11.67 2.49 -1.11
N ASP A 80 -11.30 3.18 -0.03
CA ASP A 80 -12.02 4.36 0.43
C ASP A 80 -11.60 5.59 -0.38
N LYS A 81 -12.39 5.93 -1.39
CA LYS A 81 -12.13 7.05 -2.28
C LYS A 81 -12.05 8.40 -1.55
N SER A 82 -12.69 8.50 -0.38
CA SER A 82 -12.68 9.73 0.42
C SER A 82 -11.30 10.13 0.93
N LEU A 83 -10.37 9.16 1.04
CA LEU A 83 -8.99 9.41 1.43
C LEU A 83 -8.24 10.36 0.49
N PHE A 84 -8.70 10.46 -0.75
CA PHE A 84 -8.06 11.27 -1.79
C PHE A 84 -8.76 12.62 -2.02
N ASN A 85 -9.84 12.92 -1.27
CA ASN A 85 -10.57 14.17 -1.40
C ASN A 85 -9.67 15.38 -1.09
N GLY A 86 -9.63 16.33 -2.04
CA GLY A 86 -8.81 17.53 -1.91
C GLY A 86 -7.32 17.35 -2.20
N LEU A 87 -6.85 16.12 -2.45
CA LEU A 87 -5.50 15.86 -2.90
C LEU A 87 -5.36 16.08 -4.42
N LYS A 88 -4.13 16.25 -4.90
CA LYS A 88 -3.88 16.60 -6.30
C LYS A 88 -4.46 15.59 -7.29
N VAL A 89 -4.31 14.28 -7.02
CA VAL A 89 -4.85 13.22 -7.88
C VAL A 89 -6.38 13.31 -8.06
N SER A 90 -7.12 13.83 -7.09
CA SER A 90 -8.58 13.97 -7.20
C SER A 90 -9.04 14.97 -8.26
N ARG A 91 -8.11 15.76 -8.82
CA ARG A 91 -8.37 16.67 -9.93
C ARG A 91 -8.40 15.95 -11.28
N GLU A 92 -7.73 14.82 -11.37
CA GLU A 92 -7.66 13.94 -12.54
C GLU A 92 -8.86 12.99 -12.56
N LYS A 93 -10.04 13.50 -12.89
CA LYS A 93 -11.31 12.77 -12.77
C LYS A 93 -11.36 11.52 -13.63
N GLU A 94 -10.93 11.61 -14.89
CA GLU A 94 -10.90 10.49 -15.84
C GLU A 94 -10.01 9.36 -15.32
N LEU A 95 -8.81 9.71 -14.85
CA LEU A 95 -7.86 8.77 -14.26
C LEU A 95 -8.44 8.10 -12.99
N CYS A 96 -9.10 8.88 -12.14
CA CYS A 96 -9.75 8.33 -10.94
C CYS A 96 -10.90 7.38 -11.30
N GLU A 97 -11.69 7.69 -12.31
CA GLU A 97 -12.79 6.83 -12.77
C GLU A 97 -12.27 5.52 -13.39
N GLU A 98 -11.16 5.57 -14.10
CA GLU A 98 -10.57 4.43 -14.78
C GLU A 98 -9.82 3.49 -13.81
N TYR A 99 -9.05 4.04 -12.87
CA TYR A 99 -8.08 3.26 -12.09
C TYR A 99 -8.42 3.11 -10.60
N MET A 100 -9.08 4.10 -9.98
CA MET A 100 -9.28 4.10 -8.53
C MET A 100 -10.20 2.97 -8.07
N GLY A 101 -9.65 2.05 -7.26
CA GLY A 101 -10.39 0.93 -6.71
C GLY A 101 -10.76 -0.17 -7.72
N LYS A 102 -9.97 -0.34 -8.78
CA LYS A 102 -10.28 -1.28 -9.87
C LYS A 102 -9.44 -2.55 -9.88
N PHE A 103 -8.35 -2.60 -9.12
CA PHE A 103 -7.37 -3.67 -9.23
C PHE A 103 -7.25 -4.48 -7.93
N PRO A 104 -7.07 -5.79 -8.02
CA PRO A 104 -6.53 -6.57 -6.90
C PRO A 104 -5.04 -6.21 -6.77
N VAL A 105 -4.64 -5.62 -5.66
CA VAL A 105 -3.27 -5.18 -5.44
C VAL A 105 -2.55 -6.16 -4.51
N ILE A 106 -1.46 -6.76 -4.97
CA ILE A 106 -0.57 -7.56 -4.13
C ILE A 106 0.50 -6.63 -3.55
N SER A 107 0.53 -6.49 -2.23
CA SER A 107 1.46 -5.62 -1.52
C SER A 107 2.36 -6.44 -0.60
N LEU A 108 3.63 -6.59 -0.96
CA LEU A 108 4.59 -7.38 -0.22
C LEU A 108 5.67 -6.50 0.43
N THR A 109 5.91 -6.73 1.71
CA THR A 109 7.05 -6.16 2.42
C THR A 109 8.02 -7.25 2.83
N LEU A 110 9.27 -7.11 2.44
CA LEU A 110 10.35 -8.04 2.83
C LEU A 110 11.10 -7.58 4.08
N LYS A 111 10.61 -6.55 4.78
CA LYS A 111 11.28 -6.01 5.98
C LYS A 111 11.45 -7.02 7.10
N ASN A 112 10.51 -7.95 7.21
CA ASN A 112 10.48 -8.97 8.28
C ASN A 112 10.85 -10.37 7.78
N VAL A 113 11.29 -10.47 6.52
CA VAL A 113 11.77 -11.73 5.95
C VAL A 113 13.23 -11.90 6.36
N GLU A 114 13.41 -12.42 7.56
CA GLU A 114 14.73 -12.69 8.16
C GLU A 114 14.71 -14.02 8.89
N GLY A 115 15.87 -14.58 9.18
CA GLY A 115 16.03 -15.81 9.93
C GLY A 115 17.49 -16.09 10.23
N LEU A 116 17.75 -16.88 11.27
CA LEU A 116 19.10 -17.28 11.66
C LEU A 116 19.75 -18.24 10.64
N ASN A 117 18.95 -18.88 9.80
CA ASN A 117 19.38 -19.78 8.73
C ASN A 117 18.40 -19.67 7.54
N PHE A 118 18.77 -20.34 6.43
CA PHE A 118 17.97 -20.32 5.20
C PHE A 118 16.54 -20.84 5.43
N GLU A 119 16.37 -21.92 6.20
CA GLU A 119 15.04 -22.51 6.43
C GLU A 119 14.11 -21.57 7.20
N SER A 120 14.62 -20.88 8.22
CA SER A 120 13.82 -19.90 8.96
C SER A 120 13.47 -18.67 8.13
N ALA A 121 14.38 -18.18 7.29
CA ALA A 121 14.11 -17.09 6.36
C ALA A 121 13.09 -17.51 5.28
N ARG A 122 13.22 -18.72 4.74
CA ARG A 122 12.25 -19.30 3.79
C ARG A 122 10.86 -19.42 4.40
N LYS A 123 10.76 -19.91 5.63
CA LYS A 123 9.49 -19.98 6.37
C LYS A 123 8.86 -18.61 6.54
N SER A 124 9.64 -17.60 6.94
CA SER A 124 9.19 -16.22 7.07
C SER A 124 8.66 -15.66 5.74
N LEU A 125 9.35 -15.94 4.62
CA LEU A 125 8.89 -15.55 3.28
C LEU A 125 7.57 -16.23 2.92
N LYS A 126 7.45 -17.54 3.13
CA LYS A 126 6.21 -18.29 2.89
C LYS A 126 5.04 -17.70 3.66
N ASN A 127 5.22 -17.40 4.93
CA ASN A 127 4.18 -16.80 5.75
C ASN A 127 3.79 -15.40 5.24
N THR A 128 4.75 -14.61 4.80
CA THR A 128 4.47 -13.29 4.20
C THR A 128 3.60 -13.42 2.94
N LEU A 129 3.94 -14.35 2.06
CA LEU A 129 3.18 -14.61 0.82
C LEU A 129 1.79 -15.20 1.11
N GLY A 130 1.70 -16.16 2.03
CA GLY A 130 0.45 -16.79 2.42
C GLY A 130 -0.53 -15.82 3.07
N MET A 131 -0.04 -14.93 3.93
CA MET A 131 -0.86 -13.88 4.55
C MET A 131 -1.43 -12.92 3.49
N GLU A 132 -0.65 -12.58 2.48
CA GLU A 132 -1.13 -11.71 1.40
C GLU A 132 -2.15 -12.44 0.52
N ALA A 133 -1.92 -13.71 0.20
CA ALA A 133 -2.91 -14.55 -0.49
C ALA A 133 -4.21 -14.65 0.34
N TRP A 134 -4.10 -14.82 1.64
CA TRP A 134 -5.27 -14.89 2.52
C TRP A 134 -6.04 -13.56 2.58
N ARG A 135 -5.34 -12.43 2.62
CA ARG A 135 -5.94 -11.09 2.57
C ARG A 135 -6.79 -10.89 1.31
N LEU A 136 -6.35 -11.44 0.19
CA LEU A 136 -7.01 -11.36 -1.10
C LEU A 136 -7.93 -12.58 -1.38
N SER A 137 -8.31 -13.35 -0.37
CA SER A 137 -9.06 -14.61 -0.52
C SER A 137 -10.37 -14.48 -1.31
N ALA A 138 -10.98 -13.29 -1.33
CA ALA A 138 -12.16 -13.00 -2.16
C ALA A 138 -11.90 -13.20 -3.66
N LEU A 139 -10.65 -13.17 -4.12
CA LEU A 139 -10.31 -13.47 -5.52
C LEU A 139 -10.63 -14.93 -5.90
N ALA A 140 -10.58 -15.85 -4.94
CA ALA A 140 -10.93 -17.26 -5.18
C ALA A 140 -12.39 -17.44 -5.63
N GLU A 141 -13.25 -16.48 -5.34
CA GLU A 141 -14.66 -16.52 -5.75
C GLU A 141 -14.93 -15.77 -7.07
N SER A 142 -13.87 -15.30 -7.74
CA SER A 142 -14.00 -14.57 -9.01
C SER A 142 -14.58 -15.48 -10.10
N SER A 143 -15.54 -14.97 -10.85
CA SER A 143 -16.09 -15.64 -12.04
C SER A 143 -15.12 -15.69 -13.23
N ARG A 144 -14.02 -14.96 -13.15
CA ARG A 144 -12.96 -14.95 -14.18
C ARG A 144 -11.96 -16.10 -14.04
N LEU A 145 -11.95 -16.76 -12.88
CA LEU A 145 -11.06 -17.89 -12.61
C LEU A 145 -11.74 -19.21 -12.95
N THR A 146 -10.99 -20.13 -13.52
CA THR A 146 -11.39 -21.53 -13.66
C THR A 146 -11.42 -22.23 -12.29
N GLU A 147 -12.10 -23.37 -12.18
CA GLU A 147 -12.14 -24.13 -10.92
C GLU A 147 -10.74 -24.64 -10.50
N GLU A 148 -9.86 -24.94 -11.46
CA GLU A 148 -8.48 -25.34 -11.18
C GLU A 148 -7.68 -24.17 -10.58
N GLU A 149 -7.83 -22.96 -11.14
CA GLU A 149 -7.18 -21.76 -10.61
C GLU A 149 -7.71 -21.40 -9.21
N LYS A 150 -9.01 -21.52 -8.98
CA LYS A 150 -9.61 -21.32 -7.66
C LYS A 150 -9.06 -22.30 -6.63
N ASN A 151 -8.96 -23.59 -6.99
CA ASN A 151 -8.41 -24.61 -6.11
C ASN A 151 -6.92 -24.38 -5.83
N SER A 152 -6.15 -24.00 -6.83
CA SER A 152 -4.74 -23.62 -6.69
C SER A 152 -4.59 -22.42 -5.78
N TYR A 153 -5.43 -21.39 -5.94
CA TYR A 153 -5.43 -20.22 -5.07
C TYR A 153 -5.78 -20.57 -3.62
N LYS A 154 -6.86 -21.36 -3.42
CA LYS A 154 -7.26 -21.82 -2.08
C LYS A 154 -6.15 -22.63 -1.40
N ALA A 155 -5.38 -23.40 -2.15
CA ALA A 155 -4.23 -24.16 -1.61
C ALA A 155 -3.16 -23.25 -0.99
N LEU A 156 -2.95 -22.02 -1.51
CA LEU A 156 -2.00 -21.06 -0.96
C LEU A 156 -2.40 -20.55 0.45
N THR A 157 -3.68 -20.62 0.79
CA THR A 157 -4.22 -20.13 2.07
C THR A 157 -4.30 -21.21 3.14
N VAL A 158 -3.90 -22.46 2.84
CA VAL A 158 -3.93 -23.58 3.78
C VAL A 158 -2.76 -23.47 4.77
N VAL A 159 -3.09 -23.46 6.05
CA VAL A 159 -2.10 -23.47 7.15
C VAL A 159 -1.98 -24.85 7.78
N ASP A 160 -0.86 -25.12 8.44
CA ASP A 160 -0.65 -26.32 9.26
C ASP A 160 -1.13 -26.12 10.69
N ASP A 161 -0.93 -27.13 11.53
CA ASP A 161 -1.34 -27.12 12.94
C ASP A 161 -0.56 -26.09 13.77
N HIS A 162 0.54 -25.56 13.24
CA HIS A 162 1.35 -24.50 13.84
C HIS A 162 1.02 -23.10 13.30
N GLY A 163 0.08 -23.01 12.35
CA GLY A 163 -0.32 -21.75 11.70
C GLY A 163 0.59 -21.29 10.57
N ASP A 164 1.48 -22.17 10.07
CA ASP A 164 2.36 -21.87 8.94
C ASP A 164 1.73 -22.28 7.60
N PHE A 165 1.91 -21.47 6.57
CA PHE A 165 1.38 -21.78 5.24
C PHE A 165 2.12 -22.94 4.57
N LYS A 166 1.36 -23.98 4.14
CA LYS A 166 1.92 -25.22 3.62
C LYS A 166 2.41 -25.10 2.17
N ASN A 167 1.60 -24.48 1.33
CA ASN A 167 1.71 -24.58 -0.12
C ASN A 167 2.23 -23.32 -0.83
N VAL A 168 2.81 -22.41 -0.09
CA VAL A 168 3.45 -21.21 -0.64
C VAL A 168 4.90 -21.46 -0.98
#